data_f23a458c5ffe1a804b00a565fc379295
#
_entry.id   f23a458c5ffe1a804b00a565fc379295
#
_cell.length_a   1.000
_cell.length_b   1.000
_cell.length_c   1.000
_cell.angle_alpha   90.00
_cell.angle_beta   90.00
_cell.angle_gamma   90.00
#
_symmetry.space_group_name_H-M   'P 1'
#
loop_
_entity.id
_entity.type
_entity.pdbx_description
1 polymer ?
#
loop_
_entity_poly.entity_id
_entity_poly.type
_entity_poly.pdbx_seq_one_letter_code
_entity_poly.pdbx_strand_id
1 'polypeptide(L)'
;MIRKIIHIDEEKCNGCGMCANACHEGAIDMVNGKAKLVRENFCDGFGDCLPSCPTGAISFEEREAPEYDQEAVRRAQAAKNLENHQEHHQGGCPGSRMAQFRHDGETPAPVNAAKPVSRLAQWPCQLKLVPTKAPFFDGAKLLIAADCTAYAYAGMHEEFMRGRITIIGCPKLDAVDYTDKLTAIIRDNDIRSVTIIRMEVPCCGGLQRAAEQALRASGKFIPWQVVTISLDGHIMD
;
A
#
# COMPACT_ATOMS: atom_id res chain seq x y z
N MET A 1 -13.05 -23.21 31.78
CA MET A 1 -11.74 -23.33 32.44
C MET A 1 -11.21 -21.98 32.85
N ILE A 2 -10.40 -21.86 33.91
CA ILE A 2 -9.75 -20.61 34.27
C ILE A 2 -8.63 -20.38 33.24
N ARG A 3 -8.66 -19.22 32.55
CA ARG A 3 -7.65 -18.85 31.60
C ARG A 3 -7.48 -17.33 31.51
N LYS A 4 -6.36 -16.88 30.95
CA LYS A 4 -6.06 -15.49 30.67
C LYS A 4 -6.89 -15.02 29.47
N ILE A 5 -7.63 -13.92 29.62
CA ILE A 5 -8.50 -13.36 28.62
C ILE A 5 -8.43 -11.83 28.67
N ILE A 6 -8.88 -11.17 27.61
CA ILE A 6 -8.93 -9.71 27.55
C ILE A 6 -10.13 -9.20 28.35
N HIS A 7 -9.89 -8.16 29.14
CA HIS A 7 -10.90 -7.30 29.75
C HIS A 7 -10.85 -5.90 29.14
N ILE A 8 -12.01 -5.31 28.81
CA ILE A 8 -12.13 -3.96 28.28
C ILE A 8 -12.93 -3.10 29.24
N ASP A 9 -12.27 -2.08 29.80
CA ASP A 9 -12.89 -1.07 30.65
C ASP A 9 -13.70 -0.10 29.81
N GLU A 10 -15.03 -0.20 29.87
CA GLU A 10 -15.93 0.62 29.07
C GLU A 10 -15.87 2.12 29.43
N GLU A 11 -15.50 2.47 30.67
CA GLU A 11 -15.40 3.87 31.08
C GLU A 11 -14.17 4.53 30.45
N LYS A 12 -13.06 3.81 30.35
CA LYS A 12 -11.84 4.30 29.69
C LYS A 12 -11.90 4.21 28.17
N CYS A 13 -12.77 3.37 27.61
CA CYS A 13 -12.91 3.21 26.18
C CYS A 13 -13.48 4.46 25.51
N ASN A 14 -12.79 5.06 24.55
CA ASN A 14 -13.24 6.22 23.78
C ASN A 14 -13.98 5.86 22.48
N GLY A 15 -14.15 4.57 22.19
CA GLY A 15 -14.88 4.08 21.00
C GLY A 15 -14.11 4.17 19.68
N CYS A 16 -12.77 4.30 19.68
CA CYS A 16 -11.98 4.47 18.45
C CYS A 16 -11.92 3.23 17.54
N GLY A 17 -12.30 2.04 18.01
CA GLY A 17 -12.34 0.80 17.24
C GLY A 17 -10.97 0.16 16.92
N MET A 18 -9.85 0.76 17.32
CA MET A 18 -8.51 0.26 16.96
C MET A 18 -8.25 -1.16 17.45
N CYS A 19 -8.74 -1.49 18.63
CA CYS A 19 -8.59 -2.84 19.20
C CYS A 19 -9.43 -3.90 18.46
N ALA A 20 -10.62 -3.54 17.97
CA ALA A 20 -11.44 -4.44 17.16
C ALA A 20 -10.76 -4.73 15.81
N ASN A 21 -10.10 -3.73 15.21
CA ASN A 21 -9.33 -3.92 13.99
C ASN A 21 -8.02 -4.70 14.20
N ALA A 22 -7.42 -4.61 15.39
CA ALA A 22 -6.19 -5.33 15.74
C ALA A 22 -6.44 -6.77 16.23
N CYS A 23 -7.70 -7.14 16.51
CA CYS A 23 -8.04 -8.50 16.91
C CYS A 23 -8.12 -9.41 15.68
N HIS A 24 -7.09 -10.21 15.45
CA HIS A 24 -7.01 -11.11 14.29
C HIS A 24 -8.10 -12.19 14.32
N GLU A 25 -8.50 -12.64 15.53
CA GLU A 25 -9.51 -13.67 15.73
C GLU A 25 -10.95 -13.14 15.65
N GLY A 26 -11.11 -11.82 15.70
CA GLY A 26 -12.43 -11.19 15.66
C GLY A 26 -13.25 -11.40 16.94
N ALA A 27 -12.57 -11.50 18.09
CA ALA A 27 -13.21 -11.65 19.39
C ALA A 27 -13.84 -10.34 19.90
N ILE A 28 -13.28 -9.18 19.47
CA ILE A 28 -13.71 -7.84 19.88
C ILE A 28 -14.61 -7.24 18.80
N ASP A 29 -15.72 -6.62 19.23
CA ASP A 29 -16.62 -5.90 18.33
C ASP A 29 -17.04 -4.55 18.95
N MET A 30 -17.59 -3.65 18.13
CA MET A 30 -18.09 -2.36 18.59
C MET A 30 -19.59 -2.46 18.90
N VAL A 31 -19.93 -2.27 20.19
CA VAL A 31 -21.31 -2.32 20.67
C VAL A 31 -21.66 -0.97 21.32
N ASN A 32 -22.66 -0.28 20.80
CA ASN A 32 -23.08 1.04 21.30
C ASN A 32 -21.95 2.07 21.40
N GLY A 33 -21.04 2.05 20.41
CA GLY A 33 -19.89 2.98 20.36
C GLY A 33 -18.74 2.66 21.30
N LYS A 34 -18.75 1.50 21.97
CA LYS A 34 -17.68 1.00 22.84
C LYS A 34 -17.19 -0.36 22.35
N ALA A 35 -15.90 -0.63 22.51
CA ALA A 35 -15.36 -1.94 22.23
C ALA A 35 -15.77 -2.94 23.33
N LYS A 36 -16.17 -4.14 22.93
CA LYS A 36 -16.52 -5.23 23.85
C LYS A 36 -15.94 -6.56 23.36
N LEU A 37 -15.56 -7.41 24.30
CA LEU A 37 -15.24 -8.80 24.02
C LEU A 37 -16.54 -9.58 23.85
N VAL A 38 -16.98 -9.76 22.60
CA VAL A 38 -18.29 -10.39 22.29
C VAL A 38 -18.20 -11.89 22.07
N ARG A 39 -17.01 -12.40 21.79
CA ARG A 39 -16.77 -13.85 21.57
C ARG A 39 -15.58 -14.29 22.38
N GLU A 40 -15.84 -14.73 23.61
CA GLU A 40 -14.76 -15.14 24.54
C GLU A 40 -13.97 -16.33 24.02
N ASN A 41 -14.63 -17.30 23.39
CA ASN A 41 -13.99 -18.47 22.77
C ASN A 41 -13.15 -18.15 21.53
N PHE A 42 -13.20 -16.91 21.02
CA PHE A 42 -12.34 -16.44 19.92
C PHE A 42 -11.09 -15.72 20.43
N CYS A 43 -11.07 -15.29 21.69
CA CYS A 43 -9.89 -14.65 22.26
C CYS A 43 -8.84 -15.71 22.58
N ASP A 44 -7.66 -15.62 21.97
CA ASP A 44 -6.51 -16.50 22.22
C ASP A 44 -5.72 -16.13 23.47
N GLY A 45 -5.91 -14.91 24.00
CA GLY A 45 -5.19 -14.40 25.17
C GLY A 45 -3.77 -13.90 24.90
N PHE A 46 -3.36 -13.75 23.62
CA PHE A 46 -2.04 -13.19 23.27
C PHE A 46 -1.95 -11.68 23.52
N GLY A 47 -3.03 -10.94 23.25
CA GLY A 47 -3.13 -9.54 23.60
C GLY A 47 -2.59 -8.56 22.58
N ASP A 48 -2.59 -8.89 21.27
CA ASP A 48 -2.21 -8.01 20.18
C ASP A 48 -3.04 -6.72 20.12
N CYS A 49 -4.23 -6.75 20.71
CA CYS A 49 -5.11 -5.59 20.86
C CYS A 49 -4.68 -4.59 21.94
N LEU A 50 -3.84 -4.98 22.92
CA LEU A 50 -3.43 -4.11 24.03
C LEU A 50 -2.64 -2.87 23.56
N PRO A 51 -1.55 -3.02 22.76
CA PRO A 51 -0.76 -1.89 22.32
C PRO A 51 -1.54 -0.95 21.37
N SER A 52 -2.64 -1.45 20.78
CA SER A 52 -3.48 -0.68 19.88
C SER A 52 -4.47 0.25 20.60
N CYS A 53 -4.60 0.15 21.93
CA CYS A 53 -5.55 0.97 22.69
C CYS A 53 -4.89 2.29 23.15
N PRO A 54 -5.28 3.46 22.60
CA PRO A 54 -4.66 4.74 22.94
C PRO A 54 -5.02 5.22 24.35
N THR A 55 -6.10 4.69 24.96
CA THR A 55 -6.57 5.07 26.30
C THR A 55 -6.17 4.07 27.38
N GLY A 56 -5.50 2.96 27.02
CA GLY A 56 -5.17 1.91 27.96
C GLY A 56 -6.38 1.22 28.60
N ALA A 57 -7.50 1.19 27.89
CA ALA A 57 -8.75 0.58 28.37
C ALA A 57 -8.71 -0.96 28.37
N ILE A 58 -7.66 -1.58 27.79
CA ILE A 58 -7.56 -3.04 27.67
C ILE A 58 -6.54 -3.58 28.65
N SER A 59 -6.92 -4.62 29.35
CA SER A 59 -6.07 -5.36 30.29
C SER A 59 -6.30 -6.85 30.16
N PHE A 60 -5.42 -7.64 30.77
CA PHE A 60 -5.67 -9.06 30.95
C PHE A 60 -6.37 -9.32 32.29
N GLU A 61 -7.26 -10.28 32.29
CA GLU A 61 -7.80 -10.88 33.51
C GLU A 61 -7.75 -12.40 33.42
N GLU A 62 -7.61 -13.06 34.60
CA GLU A 62 -7.75 -14.51 34.72
C GLU A 62 -9.12 -14.80 35.29
N ARG A 63 -9.95 -15.46 34.53
CA ARG A 63 -11.30 -15.86 34.94
C ARG A 63 -11.77 -17.11 34.21
N GLU A 64 -12.86 -17.66 34.69
CA GLU A 64 -13.51 -18.73 33.99
C GLU A 64 -14.06 -18.24 32.66
N ALA A 65 -13.61 -18.85 31.56
CA ALA A 65 -14.02 -18.53 30.19
C ALA A 65 -14.02 -19.83 29.36
N PRO A 66 -14.81 -19.82 28.23
CA PRO A 66 -14.78 -20.92 27.28
C PRO A 66 -13.37 -21.17 26.73
N GLU A 67 -13.09 -22.40 26.36
CA GLU A 67 -11.84 -22.74 25.68
C GLU A 67 -11.72 -22.01 24.32
N TYR A 68 -10.49 -21.69 23.92
CA TYR A 68 -10.23 -21.10 22.61
C TYR A 68 -10.59 -22.08 21.50
N ASP A 69 -11.48 -21.68 20.59
CA ASP A 69 -11.96 -22.50 19.49
C ASP A 69 -11.39 -22.01 18.15
N GLN A 70 -10.21 -22.54 17.82
CA GLN A 70 -9.51 -22.22 16.57
C GLN A 70 -10.34 -22.58 15.33
N GLU A 71 -11.16 -23.65 15.39
CA GLU A 71 -11.98 -24.03 14.25
C GLU A 71 -13.14 -23.05 14.02
N ALA A 72 -13.76 -22.59 15.11
CA ALA A 72 -14.82 -21.57 15.02
C ALA A 72 -14.26 -20.25 14.48
N VAL A 73 -13.05 -19.84 14.91
CA VAL A 73 -12.36 -18.67 14.37
C VAL A 73 -12.12 -18.81 12.87
N ARG A 74 -11.54 -19.93 12.42
CA ARG A 74 -11.32 -20.19 10.98
C ARG A 74 -12.61 -20.18 10.17
N ARG A 75 -13.68 -20.77 10.67
CA ARG A 75 -15.00 -20.76 10.02
C ARG A 75 -15.58 -19.36 9.92
N ALA A 76 -15.48 -18.57 10.98
CA ALA A 76 -15.95 -17.19 11.00
C ALA A 76 -15.14 -16.28 10.05
N GLN A 77 -13.81 -16.47 9.99
CA GLN A 77 -12.96 -15.76 9.04
C GLN A 77 -13.27 -16.15 7.58
N ALA A 78 -13.48 -17.43 7.31
CA ALA A 78 -13.88 -17.91 5.98
C ALA A 78 -15.27 -17.36 5.58
N ALA A 79 -16.25 -17.32 6.50
CA ALA A 79 -17.55 -16.74 6.25
C ALA A 79 -17.47 -15.22 5.99
N LYS A 80 -16.72 -14.48 6.80
CA LYS A 80 -16.46 -13.05 6.56
C LYS A 80 -15.77 -12.77 5.21
N ASN A 81 -14.87 -13.64 4.78
CA ASN A 81 -14.24 -13.53 3.47
C ASN A 81 -15.25 -13.79 2.34
N LEU A 82 -16.20 -14.71 2.52
CA LEU A 82 -17.27 -14.98 1.54
C LEU A 82 -18.31 -13.84 1.50
N GLU A 83 -18.70 -13.30 2.65
CA GLU A 83 -19.61 -12.15 2.74
C GLU A 83 -18.95 -10.88 2.18
N ASN A 84 -17.66 -10.64 2.48
CA ASN A 84 -16.88 -9.56 1.86
C ASN A 84 -16.77 -9.70 0.33
N HIS A 85 -16.78 -10.91 -0.22
CA HIS A 85 -16.84 -11.08 -1.68
C HIS A 85 -18.19 -10.72 -2.29
N GLN A 86 -19.28 -10.74 -1.52
CA GLN A 86 -20.61 -10.36 -2.01
C GLN A 86 -20.99 -8.89 -1.77
N GLU A 87 -20.47 -8.25 -0.72
CA GLU A 87 -20.80 -6.85 -0.37
C GLU A 87 -19.80 -5.79 -0.86
N HIS A 88 -18.63 -6.17 -1.37
CA HIS A 88 -17.60 -5.23 -1.80
C HIS A 88 -17.79 -4.58 -3.18
N HIS A 89 -19.03 -4.43 -3.67
CA HIS A 89 -19.23 -3.61 -4.86
C HIS A 89 -19.29 -2.10 -4.62
N GLN A 90 -19.26 -1.59 -3.37
CA GLN A 90 -19.42 -0.13 -3.13
C GLN A 90 -18.54 0.51 -2.04
N GLY A 91 -17.57 -0.14 -1.41
CA GLY A 91 -16.88 0.46 -0.25
C GLY A 91 -15.38 0.25 -0.08
N GLY A 92 -14.67 -0.38 -1.01
CA GLY A 92 -13.21 -0.61 -0.92
C GLY A 92 -12.39 0.62 -1.33
N CYS A 93 -11.14 0.73 -0.80
CA CYS A 93 -10.16 1.67 -1.32
C CYS A 93 -10.07 1.52 -2.86
N PRO A 94 -10.17 2.61 -3.64
CA PRO A 94 -10.15 2.54 -5.12
C PRO A 94 -8.96 1.73 -5.68
N GLY A 95 -7.80 1.77 -5.01
CA GLY A 95 -6.62 0.98 -5.39
C GLY A 95 -6.69 -0.52 -5.10
N SER A 96 -7.76 -1.00 -4.45
CA SER A 96 -8.01 -2.43 -4.20
C SER A 96 -9.28 -2.94 -4.89
N ARG A 97 -9.96 -2.08 -5.65
CA ARG A 97 -11.19 -2.46 -6.36
C ARG A 97 -10.85 -3.38 -7.52
N MET A 98 -11.56 -4.50 -7.63
CA MET A 98 -11.47 -5.36 -8.82
C MET A 98 -12.07 -4.64 -10.03
N ALA A 99 -11.33 -4.62 -11.13
CA ALA A 99 -11.81 -4.19 -12.44
C ALA A 99 -11.36 -5.21 -13.49
N GLN A 100 -12.26 -5.53 -14.42
CA GLN A 100 -11.96 -6.37 -15.57
C GLN A 100 -12.12 -5.52 -16.83
N PHE A 101 -11.04 -5.37 -17.58
CA PHE A 101 -11.05 -4.64 -18.83
C PHE A 101 -11.24 -5.63 -19.99
N ARG A 102 -12.14 -5.32 -20.92
CA ARG A 102 -12.27 -6.03 -22.19
C ARG A 102 -11.61 -5.17 -23.25
N HIS A 103 -10.57 -5.68 -23.86
CA HIS A 103 -9.96 -5.08 -25.03
C HIS A 103 -10.69 -5.63 -26.25
N ASP A 104 -11.73 -4.92 -26.70
CA ASP A 104 -12.46 -5.30 -27.91
C ASP A 104 -11.59 -5.01 -29.14
N GLY A 105 -11.13 -6.09 -29.76
CA GLY A 105 -10.33 -6.06 -30.97
C GLY A 105 -8.89 -6.46 -30.75
N GLU A 106 -8.64 -7.77 -30.74
CA GLU A 106 -7.33 -8.28 -31.11
C GLU A 106 -7.12 -7.95 -32.59
N THR A 107 -6.63 -6.74 -32.88
CA THR A 107 -5.94 -6.53 -34.13
C THR A 107 -4.67 -7.36 -34.05
N PRO A 108 -4.50 -8.41 -34.89
CA PRO A 108 -3.27 -9.18 -34.89
C PRO A 108 -2.10 -8.21 -35.05
N ALA A 109 -1.13 -8.26 -34.14
CA ALA A 109 0.08 -7.46 -34.29
C ALA A 109 0.64 -7.70 -35.70
N PRO A 110 1.03 -6.67 -36.44
CA PRO A 110 1.61 -6.87 -37.77
C PRO A 110 2.78 -7.86 -37.67
N VAL A 111 2.80 -8.86 -38.53
CA VAL A 111 3.70 -10.03 -38.49
C VAL A 111 5.19 -9.63 -38.50
N ASN A 112 5.51 -8.33 -38.72
CA ASN A 112 6.84 -7.74 -38.71
C ASN A 112 7.07 -6.68 -37.62
N ALA A 113 6.25 -6.61 -36.58
CA ALA A 113 6.55 -5.72 -35.45
C ALA A 113 7.83 -6.17 -34.75
N ALA A 114 8.84 -5.30 -34.71
CA ALA A 114 10.07 -5.55 -33.97
C ALA A 114 9.72 -5.87 -32.50
N LYS A 115 10.33 -6.91 -31.94
CA LYS A 115 10.10 -7.29 -30.54
C LYS A 115 10.41 -6.09 -29.64
N PRO A 116 9.56 -5.77 -28.66
CA PRO A 116 9.84 -4.72 -27.69
C PRO A 116 11.20 -4.94 -27.01
N VAL A 117 12.01 -3.89 -26.89
CA VAL A 117 13.34 -3.93 -26.27
C VAL A 117 13.25 -3.28 -24.90
N SER A 118 13.83 -3.92 -23.89
CA SER A 118 13.93 -3.34 -22.54
C SER A 118 14.70 -2.03 -22.59
N ARG A 119 14.17 -1.00 -21.95
CA ARG A 119 14.80 0.32 -21.78
C ARG A 119 15.30 0.57 -20.37
N LEU A 120 15.25 -0.45 -19.50
CA LEU A 120 15.83 -0.37 -18.16
C LEU A 120 17.36 -0.17 -18.28
N ALA A 121 17.84 0.92 -17.71
CA ALA A 121 19.24 1.34 -17.89
C ALA A 121 20.13 1.04 -16.66
N GLN A 122 19.52 0.63 -15.53
CA GLN A 122 20.27 0.32 -14.31
C GLN A 122 19.58 -0.76 -13.47
N TRP A 123 20.33 -1.30 -12.52
CA TRP A 123 19.86 -2.21 -11.48
C TRP A 123 20.57 -1.86 -10.14
N PRO A 124 19.88 -1.91 -8.98
CA PRO A 124 18.44 -2.19 -8.78
C PRO A 124 17.54 -1.02 -9.18
N CYS A 125 16.23 -1.30 -9.41
CA CYS A 125 15.24 -0.27 -9.72
C CYS A 125 14.29 0.03 -8.56
N GLN A 126 14.14 -0.89 -7.60
CA GLN A 126 13.27 -0.67 -6.44
C GLN A 126 13.82 0.40 -5.50
N LEU A 127 12.96 1.38 -5.12
CA LEU A 127 13.30 2.47 -4.22
C LEU A 127 13.91 2.00 -2.90
N LYS A 128 13.44 0.90 -2.34
CA LYS A 128 13.99 0.32 -1.11
C LYS A 128 15.40 -0.22 -1.29
N LEU A 129 15.77 -0.67 -2.49
CA LEU A 129 17.03 -1.34 -2.77
C LEU A 129 18.08 -0.43 -3.40
N VAL A 130 17.67 0.56 -4.21
CA VAL A 130 18.61 1.45 -4.89
C VAL A 130 19.44 2.24 -3.86
N PRO A 131 20.76 2.40 -4.05
CA PRO A 131 21.57 3.26 -3.18
C PRO A 131 21.19 4.73 -3.36
N THR A 132 21.42 5.56 -2.35
CA THR A 132 21.17 7.01 -2.44
C THR A 132 22.19 7.74 -3.31
N LYS A 133 23.34 7.13 -3.55
CA LYS A 133 24.40 7.66 -4.42
C LYS A 133 24.94 6.55 -5.31
N ALA A 134 24.92 6.78 -6.62
CA ALA A 134 25.45 5.83 -7.60
C ALA A 134 25.84 6.56 -8.89
N PRO A 135 26.85 6.05 -9.65
CA PRO A 135 27.30 6.68 -10.90
C PRO A 135 26.20 6.87 -11.94
N PHE A 136 25.18 5.99 -11.97
CA PHE A 136 24.11 6.10 -12.94
C PHE A 136 23.15 7.27 -12.67
N PHE A 137 23.23 7.92 -11.50
CA PHE A 137 22.47 9.13 -11.21
C PHE A 137 23.14 10.40 -11.75
N ASP A 138 24.42 10.32 -12.14
CA ASP A 138 25.17 11.49 -12.63
C ASP A 138 24.62 11.93 -13.99
N GLY A 139 24.16 13.18 -14.06
CA GLY A 139 23.50 13.74 -15.25
C GLY A 139 22.15 13.11 -15.62
N ALA A 140 21.52 12.36 -14.70
CA ALA A 140 20.36 11.57 -15.00
C ALA A 140 19.07 12.39 -15.18
N LYS A 141 18.22 11.92 -16.12
CA LYS A 141 16.78 12.18 -16.12
C LYS A 141 16.15 11.10 -15.27
N LEU A 142 15.61 11.45 -14.11
CA LEU A 142 15.05 10.48 -13.15
C LEU A 142 13.58 10.21 -13.45
N LEU A 143 13.22 8.95 -13.52
CA LEU A 143 11.85 8.47 -13.57
C LEU A 143 11.50 7.82 -12.23
N ILE A 144 10.50 8.36 -11.54
CA ILE A 144 9.92 7.80 -10.30
C ILE A 144 8.56 7.24 -10.65
N ALA A 145 8.40 5.91 -10.68
CA ALA A 145 7.19 5.28 -11.15
C ALA A 145 6.55 4.40 -10.07
N ALA A 146 5.23 4.43 -9.97
CA ALA A 146 4.51 3.47 -9.14
C ALA A 146 4.59 2.07 -9.76
N ASP A 147 4.74 1.03 -8.94
CA ASP A 147 4.95 -0.36 -9.39
C ASP A 147 3.93 -0.83 -10.44
N CYS A 148 2.66 -0.41 -10.29
CA CYS A 148 1.58 -0.83 -11.19
C CYS A 148 1.65 -0.19 -12.58
N THR A 149 2.35 0.95 -12.77
CA THR A 149 2.30 1.73 -14.00
C THR A 149 2.89 1.01 -15.20
N ALA A 150 3.94 0.23 -15.00
CA ALA A 150 4.57 -0.57 -16.07
C ALA A 150 3.68 -1.72 -16.54
N TYR A 151 2.77 -2.19 -15.72
CA TYR A 151 1.81 -3.25 -16.07
C TYR A 151 0.54 -2.69 -16.71
N ALA A 152 0.13 -1.48 -16.30
CA ALA A 152 -1.06 -0.83 -16.85
C ALA A 152 -0.78 -0.17 -18.21
N TYR A 153 0.37 0.48 -18.37
CA TYR A 153 0.71 1.26 -19.56
C TYR A 153 1.66 0.53 -20.49
N ALA A 154 1.16 0.11 -21.66
CA ALA A 154 1.94 -0.68 -22.61
C ALA A 154 3.15 0.08 -23.19
N GLY A 155 3.10 1.41 -23.31
CA GLY A 155 4.18 2.25 -23.83
C GLY A 155 5.31 2.57 -22.84
N MET A 156 5.28 2.01 -21.64
CA MET A 156 6.17 2.39 -20.53
C MET A 156 7.65 2.40 -20.88
N HIS A 157 8.15 1.38 -21.58
CA HIS A 157 9.57 1.29 -21.95
C HIS A 157 9.97 2.38 -22.96
N GLU A 158 9.19 2.59 -24.00
CA GLU A 158 9.56 3.48 -25.07
C GLU A 158 9.35 4.97 -24.73
N GLU A 159 8.27 5.28 -24.03
CA GLU A 159 7.89 6.67 -23.79
C GLU A 159 8.47 7.23 -22.50
N PHE A 160 8.58 6.38 -21.47
CA PHE A 160 8.99 6.84 -20.15
C PHE A 160 10.35 6.36 -19.70
N MET A 161 10.71 5.09 -19.93
CA MET A 161 11.98 4.55 -19.44
C MET A 161 13.17 4.90 -20.33
N ARG A 162 12.96 5.04 -21.64
CA ARG A 162 14.04 5.32 -22.59
C ARG A 162 14.80 6.59 -22.24
N GLY A 163 16.11 6.45 -22.00
CA GLY A 163 17.01 7.54 -21.64
C GLY A 163 16.79 8.12 -20.24
N ARG A 164 16.11 7.39 -19.37
CA ARG A 164 15.93 7.76 -17.96
C ARG A 164 16.42 6.67 -17.02
N ILE A 165 16.87 7.09 -15.86
CA ILE A 165 17.13 6.21 -14.71
C ILE A 165 15.80 6.00 -14.00
N THR A 166 15.36 4.74 -13.91
CA THR A 166 14.02 4.39 -13.44
C THR A 166 14.07 3.82 -12.04
N ILE A 167 13.38 4.43 -11.09
CA ILE A 167 13.17 3.90 -9.75
C ILE A 167 11.67 3.70 -9.52
N ILE A 168 11.33 2.59 -8.90
CA ILE A 168 9.94 2.18 -8.71
C ILE A 168 9.63 1.92 -7.24
N GLY A 169 8.35 2.06 -6.84
CA GLY A 169 7.92 1.75 -5.50
C GLY A 169 6.41 1.86 -5.31
N CYS A 170 5.92 1.21 -4.26
CA CYS A 170 4.54 1.27 -3.83
C CYS A 170 4.44 1.65 -2.34
N PRO A 171 4.07 2.89 -1.99
CA PRO A 171 3.99 3.31 -0.59
C PRO A 171 3.01 2.46 0.23
N LYS A 172 1.96 1.92 -0.43
CA LYS A 172 0.96 1.07 0.23
C LYS A 172 1.52 -0.29 0.60
N LEU A 173 2.27 -0.95 -0.30
CA LEU A 173 2.83 -2.29 -0.07
C LEU A 173 4.11 -2.22 0.77
N ASP A 174 4.94 -1.23 0.52
CA ASP A 174 6.20 -1.06 1.23
C ASP A 174 6.03 -0.51 2.66
N ALA A 175 4.87 0.08 2.96
CA ALA A 175 4.52 0.71 4.24
C ALA A 175 5.59 1.70 4.72
N VAL A 176 6.19 2.47 3.79
CA VAL A 176 7.25 3.45 4.07
C VAL A 176 6.96 4.79 3.44
N ASP A 177 7.51 5.85 4.03
CA ASP A 177 7.63 7.16 3.40
C ASP A 177 8.98 7.24 2.65
N TYR A 178 8.92 7.51 1.36
CA TYR A 178 10.12 7.61 0.51
C TYR A 178 10.78 8.99 0.53
N THR A 179 10.21 9.97 1.25
CA THR A 179 10.63 11.38 1.21
C THR A 179 12.13 11.53 1.51
N ASP A 180 12.61 10.96 2.59
CA ASP A 180 14.02 11.11 3.00
C ASP A 180 14.96 10.48 1.99
N LYS A 181 14.64 9.29 1.50
CA LYS A 181 15.47 8.60 0.51
C LYS A 181 15.51 9.31 -0.83
N LEU A 182 14.35 9.77 -1.31
CA LEU A 182 14.27 10.56 -2.54
C LEU A 182 14.98 11.90 -2.39
N THR A 183 14.87 12.54 -1.22
CA THR A 183 15.61 13.77 -0.92
C THR A 183 17.13 13.54 -1.04
N ALA A 184 17.64 12.48 -0.44
CA ALA A 184 19.06 12.14 -0.54
C ALA A 184 19.49 11.86 -1.99
N ILE A 185 18.70 11.07 -2.75
CA ILE A 185 19.00 10.80 -4.16
C ILE A 185 19.05 12.10 -4.97
N ILE A 186 18.06 12.98 -4.82
CA ILE A 186 17.95 14.21 -5.60
C ILE A 186 19.03 15.22 -5.18
N ARG A 187 19.29 15.37 -3.88
CA ARG A 187 20.25 16.33 -3.33
C ARG A 187 21.70 15.95 -3.65
N ASP A 188 22.05 14.68 -3.49
CA ASP A 188 23.44 14.23 -3.48
C ASP A 188 23.96 13.77 -4.86
N ASN A 189 23.10 13.81 -5.90
CA ASN A 189 23.48 13.45 -7.27
C ASN A 189 23.10 14.55 -8.28
N ASP A 190 23.71 14.56 -9.46
CA ASP A 190 23.38 15.49 -10.54
C ASP A 190 22.14 15.01 -11.32
N ILE A 191 20.95 15.37 -10.81
CA ILE A 191 19.66 15.03 -11.45
C ILE A 191 19.21 16.21 -12.32
N ARG A 192 19.01 15.96 -13.63
CA ARG A 192 18.63 16.98 -14.62
C ARG A 192 17.14 17.23 -14.69
N SER A 193 16.32 16.20 -14.50
CA SER A 193 14.86 16.31 -14.49
C SER A 193 14.24 15.15 -13.75
N VAL A 194 13.00 15.34 -13.27
CA VAL A 194 12.24 14.29 -12.59
C VAL A 194 10.88 14.13 -13.30
N THR A 195 10.56 12.90 -13.67
CA THR A 195 9.21 12.52 -14.11
C THR A 195 8.62 11.56 -13.09
N ILE A 196 7.44 11.87 -12.59
CA ILE A 196 6.71 11.04 -11.63
C ILE A 196 5.56 10.40 -12.38
N ILE A 197 5.47 9.07 -12.38
CA ILE A 197 4.34 8.35 -12.99
C ILE A 197 3.60 7.60 -11.90
N ARG A 198 2.30 7.82 -11.86
CA ARG A 198 1.41 7.21 -10.87
C ARG A 198 0.14 6.67 -11.51
N MET A 199 -0.54 5.75 -10.84
CA MET A 199 -1.91 5.38 -11.19
C MET A 199 -2.90 6.43 -10.65
N GLU A 200 -4.07 6.51 -11.24
CA GLU A 200 -5.18 7.38 -10.79
C GLU A 200 -5.67 7.08 -9.36
N VAL A 201 -5.35 5.91 -8.84
CA VAL A 201 -5.81 5.46 -7.52
C VAL A 201 -5.17 6.25 -6.37
N PRO A 202 -5.90 6.52 -5.26
CA PRO A 202 -5.45 7.36 -4.15
C PRO A 202 -4.16 6.90 -3.48
N CYS A 203 -3.90 5.58 -3.42
CA CYS A 203 -2.69 5.04 -2.79
C CYS A 203 -1.39 5.52 -3.47
N CYS A 204 -1.41 5.79 -4.79
CA CYS A 204 -0.27 6.35 -5.51
C CYS A 204 0.00 7.83 -5.21
N GLY A 205 -0.96 8.54 -4.61
CA GLY A 205 -0.74 9.91 -4.12
C GLY A 205 0.36 10.03 -3.08
N GLY A 206 0.66 8.96 -2.34
CA GLY A 206 1.78 8.90 -1.41
C GLY A 206 3.14 9.01 -2.09
N LEU A 207 3.33 8.32 -3.23
CA LEU A 207 4.57 8.39 -4.01
C LEU A 207 4.78 9.80 -4.60
N GLN A 208 3.71 10.39 -5.15
CA GLN A 208 3.76 11.75 -5.69
C GLN A 208 4.13 12.75 -4.59
N ARG A 209 3.46 12.72 -3.43
CA ARG A 209 3.76 13.62 -2.31
C ARG A 209 5.20 13.47 -1.82
N ALA A 210 5.69 12.25 -1.69
CA ALA A 210 7.07 11.99 -1.28
C ALA A 210 8.08 12.59 -2.28
N ALA A 211 7.84 12.44 -3.58
CA ALA A 211 8.70 13.00 -4.62
C ALA A 211 8.67 14.54 -4.65
N GLU A 212 7.48 15.15 -4.53
CA GLU A 212 7.33 16.61 -4.45
C GLU A 212 8.01 17.19 -3.20
N GLN A 213 7.86 16.55 -2.05
CA GLN A 213 8.53 16.96 -0.82
C GLN A 213 10.05 16.83 -0.94
N ALA A 214 10.53 15.73 -1.54
CA ALA A 214 11.93 15.51 -1.79
C ALA A 214 12.55 16.56 -2.73
N LEU A 215 11.85 16.95 -3.79
CA LEU A 215 12.26 18.02 -4.69
C LEU A 215 12.43 19.35 -3.93
N ARG A 216 11.45 19.71 -3.09
CA ARG A 216 11.53 20.92 -2.24
C ARG A 216 12.67 20.85 -1.23
N ALA A 217 12.81 19.72 -0.54
CA ALA A 217 13.81 19.51 0.51
C ALA A 217 15.25 19.39 -0.04
N SER A 218 15.42 19.04 -1.32
CA SER A 218 16.74 18.93 -1.97
C SER A 218 17.46 20.27 -2.10
N GLY A 219 16.74 21.39 -2.05
CA GLY A 219 17.26 22.73 -2.27
C GLY A 219 17.69 23.01 -3.73
N LYS A 220 17.40 22.11 -4.68
CA LYS A 220 17.74 22.24 -6.10
C LYS A 220 16.53 22.68 -6.92
N PHE A 221 16.78 23.51 -7.92
CA PHE A 221 15.76 23.86 -8.91
C PHE A 221 15.84 22.89 -10.09
N ILE A 222 15.00 21.85 -10.05
CA ILE A 222 14.97 20.78 -11.07
C ILE A 222 13.60 20.77 -11.73
N PRO A 223 13.52 20.79 -13.08
CA PRO A 223 12.25 20.66 -13.77
C PRO A 223 11.65 19.29 -13.52
N TRP A 224 10.35 19.27 -13.24
CA TRP A 224 9.63 18.03 -12.95
C TRP A 224 8.21 18.05 -13.50
N GLN A 225 7.64 16.86 -13.68
CA GLN A 225 6.25 16.66 -14.11
C GLN A 225 5.65 15.43 -13.47
N VAL A 226 4.32 15.41 -13.39
CA VAL A 226 3.54 14.23 -12.98
C VAL A 226 2.72 13.76 -14.16
N VAL A 227 2.70 12.45 -14.38
CA VAL A 227 1.85 11.78 -15.35
C VAL A 227 0.99 10.77 -14.59
N THR A 228 -0.32 10.82 -14.84
CA THR A 228 -1.26 9.88 -14.24
C THR A 228 -1.72 8.88 -15.29
N ILE A 229 -1.67 7.59 -14.93
CA ILE A 229 -2.16 6.49 -15.75
C ILE A 229 -3.48 6.00 -15.15
N SER A 230 -4.49 5.86 -15.99
CA SER A 230 -5.77 5.27 -15.62
C SER A 230 -5.67 3.76 -15.45
N LEU A 231 -6.65 3.14 -14.82
CA LEU A 231 -6.67 1.70 -14.61
C LEU A 231 -6.71 0.90 -15.91
N ASP A 232 -7.30 1.44 -16.95
CA ASP A 232 -7.38 0.84 -18.30
C ASP A 232 -6.17 1.16 -19.19
N GLY A 233 -5.13 1.81 -18.63
CA GLY A 233 -3.83 1.99 -19.27
C GLY A 233 -3.71 3.19 -20.19
N HIS A 234 -4.47 4.25 -19.97
CA HIS A 234 -4.37 5.50 -20.72
C HIS A 234 -3.68 6.59 -19.90
N ILE A 235 -2.99 7.50 -20.57
CA ILE A 235 -2.48 8.72 -19.93
C ILE A 235 -3.67 9.65 -19.70
N MET A 236 -3.83 10.13 -18.49
CA MET A 236 -4.83 11.12 -18.12
C MET A 236 -4.22 12.53 -18.27
N ASP A 237 -4.94 13.42 -18.92
CA ASP A 237 -4.59 14.85 -19.07
C ASP A 237 -4.80 15.62 -17.75
#